data_a0045ea25cf8ef1f2a2f3f882d477097
#
_entry.id   a0045ea25cf8ef1f2a2f3f882d477097
#
_cell.length_a   1.000
_cell.length_b   1.000
_cell.length_c   1.000
_cell.angle_alpha   90.00
_cell.angle_beta   90.00
_cell.angle_gamma   90.00
#
_symmetry.space_group_name_H-M   'P 1'
#
loop_
_entity.id
_entity.type
_entity.pdbx_description
1 polymer ?
#
loop_
_entity_poly.entity_id
_entity_poly.type
_entity_poly.pdbx_seq_one_letter_code
_entity_poly.pdbx_strand_id
1 'polypeptide(L)'
;MSRLPRSPSLRLSLFAAALFAAACTRTDTPVTTTAASHPTTHPTTNPTTNPTTHPIRGEIVGLDLPRQVLLIHHEEIPGYMPSMTMEFSVAGLDLATVREGQHLTATMGAPVDGIFPLTAFKLLNSPADQAVAAATLALRQETFTRGKNPYREIGEAVPSFTLYNQDGRAVSFDTFRGKRVILNFIFTRCPVATMCPASTAKMMSLQAAAKTRGLADFELVSISFDSAYDTPPVLKKYAAERGIDTTHFSFLTGPENALRDLLAQFGIIAEPGDNIFKHSLATLLIGADGKILHRVDGSTWIPDDFFKFF
;
A
#
# COMPACT_ATOMS: atom_id res chain seq x y z
N MET A 1 6.76 -28.73 -59.29
CA MET A 1 5.35 -29.16 -59.22
C MET A 1 4.97 -29.32 -57.76
N SER A 2 4.50 -28.28 -57.14
CA SER A 2 4.08 -28.31 -55.73
C SER A 2 2.86 -27.41 -55.58
N ARG A 3 1.81 -28.01 -55.04
CA ARG A 3 0.49 -27.40 -54.92
C ARG A 3 0.40 -26.62 -53.61
N LEU A 4 -0.06 -25.40 -53.69
CA LEU A 4 -0.50 -24.57 -52.55
C LEU A 4 -1.90 -24.99 -52.11
N PRO A 5 -2.20 -25.01 -50.82
CA PRO A 5 -3.58 -25.18 -50.32
C PRO A 5 -4.30 -23.83 -50.20
N ARG A 6 -5.59 -23.88 -50.56
CA ARG A 6 -6.55 -22.79 -50.57
C ARG A 6 -7.03 -22.44 -49.16
N SER A 7 -7.21 -21.13 -48.90
CA SER A 7 -7.86 -20.56 -47.73
C SER A 7 -9.40 -20.74 -47.72
N PRO A 8 -10.05 -20.96 -46.59
CA PRO A 8 -11.51 -20.90 -46.48
C PRO A 8 -12.02 -19.49 -46.18
N SER A 9 -13.10 -19.17 -46.84
CA SER A 9 -13.87 -17.95 -46.87
C SER A 9 -14.51 -17.57 -45.52
N LEU A 10 -14.37 -16.29 -45.21
CA LEU A 10 -15.02 -15.59 -44.10
C LEU A 10 -16.53 -15.43 -44.41
N ARG A 11 -17.40 -15.98 -43.58
CA ARG A 11 -18.84 -15.71 -43.60
C ARG A 11 -19.18 -14.59 -42.62
N LEU A 12 -19.62 -13.47 -43.17
CA LEU A 12 -20.11 -12.29 -42.49
C LEU A 12 -21.59 -12.55 -42.11
N SER A 13 -21.90 -12.63 -40.82
CA SER A 13 -23.28 -12.69 -40.33
C SER A 13 -23.69 -11.30 -39.87
N LEU A 14 -24.64 -10.69 -40.62
CA LEU A 14 -25.35 -9.50 -40.19
C LEU A 14 -26.35 -9.85 -39.07
N PHE A 15 -26.23 -9.22 -37.92
CA PHE A 15 -27.28 -9.17 -36.91
C PHE A 15 -27.99 -7.81 -36.98
N ALA A 16 -29.27 -7.87 -37.27
CA ALA A 16 -30.17 -6.72 -37.30
C ALA A 16 -30.48 -6.25 -35.87
N ALA A 17 -30.28 -4.99 -35.56
CA ALA A 17 -30.70 -4.35 -34.34
C ALA A 17 -32.15 -3.91 -34.45
N ALA A 18 -33.02 -4.43 -33.57
CA ALA A 18 -34.40 -3.96 -33.41
C ALA A 18 -34.42 -2.86 -32.33
N LEU A 19 -34.78 -1.64 -32.75
CA LEU A 19 -35.10 -0.53 -31.82
C LEU A 19 -36.50 -0.76 -31.22
N PHE A 20 -36.61 -0.84 -29.93
CA PHE A 20 -37.84 -0.65 -29.18
C PHE A 20 -37.88 0.77 -28.61
N ALA A 21 -38.76 1.59 -29.14
CA ALA A 21 -39.12 2.89 -28.58
C ALA A 21 -40.29 2.67 -27.59
N ALA A 22 -40.06 2.89 -26.31
CA ALA A 22 -41.09 2.94 -25.30
C ALA A 22 -41.45 4.40 -25.03
N ALA A 23 -42.65 4.82 -25.45
CA ALA A 23 -43.24 6.13 -25.15
C ALA A 23 -43.85 6.10 -23.74
N CYS A 24 -43.31 6.92 -22.82
CA CYS A 24 -43.93 7.22 -21.53
C CYS A 24 -44.81 8.45 -21.66
N THR A 25 -46.12 8.29 -21.60
CA THR A 25 -47.11 9.36 -21.47
C THR A 25 -47.12 9.86 -20.03
N ARG A 26 -46.86 11.16 -19.85
CA ARG A 26 -47.09 11.87 -18.58
C ARG A 26 -48.56 12.26 -18.48
N THR A 27 -49.17 11.88 -17.38
CA THR A 27 -50.46 12.44 -16.94
C THR A 27 -50.20 13.50 -15.86
N ASP A 28 -50.41 14.76 -16.20
CA ASP A 28 -50.41 15.86 -15.27
C ASP A 28 -51.74 15.95 -14.54
N THR A 29 -51.71 15.87 -13.22
CA THR A 29 -52.86 16.21 -12.35
C THR A 29 -52.54 17.49 -11.60
N PRO A 30 -53.39 18.51 -11.65
CA PRO A 30 -53.13 19.79 -10.94
C PRO A 30 -53.47 19.63 -9.44
N VAL A 31 -52.49 19.91 -8.59
CA VAL A 31 -52.71 20.04 -7.14
C VAL A 31 -52.99 21.50 -6.83
N THR A 32 -54.18 21.77 -6.34
CA THR A 32 -54.63 23.08 -5.85
C THR A 32 -54.00 23.35 -4.48
N THR A 33 -53.14 24.34 -4.39
CA THR A 33 -52.51 24.76 -3.15
C THR A 33 -53.33 25.90 -2.54
N THR A 34 -53.96 25.61 -1.40
CA THR A 34 -54.62 26.64 -0.59
C THR A 34 -53.58 27.27 0.34
N ALA A 35 -53.32 28.55 0.15
CA ALA A 35 -52.43 29.33 1.00
C ALA A 35 -53.09 29.70 2.32
N ALA A 36 -52.59 29.22 3.45
CA ALA A 36 -52.92 29.72 4.76
C ALA A 36 -51.77 30.62 5.24
N SER A 37 -52.01 31.90 5.30
CA SER A 37 -51.10 32.91 5.85
C SER A 37 -51.20 32.95 7.37
N HIS A 38 -50.14 32.56 8.07
CA HIS A 38 -49.93 32.88 9.48
C HIS A 38 -48.79 33.91 9.63
N PRO A 39 -49.00 35.02 10.33
CA PRO A 39 -47.90 35.94 10.65
C PRO A 39 -47.14 35.41 11.85
N THR A 40 -45.93 34.89 11.61
CA THR A 40 -45.02 34.52 12.69
C THR A 40 -43.92 35.58 12.78
N THR A 41 -44.05 36.43 13.80
CA THR A 41 -42.97 37.30 14.27
C THR A 41 -41.88 36.44 14.87
N HIS A 42 -40.76 36.26 14.16
CA HIS A 42 -39.56 35.65 14.72
C HIS A 42 -38.75 36.71 15.45
N PRO A 43 -38.37 36.46 16.72
CA PRO A 43 -37.36 37.29 17.37
C PRO A 43 -36.00 36.95 16.71
N THR A 44 -35.39 37.96 16.10
CA THR A 44 -34.02 37.89 15.59
C THR A 44 -33.06 37.86 16.78
N THR A 45 -32.81 36.69 17.32
CA THR A 45 -31.63 36.44 18.16
C THR A 45 -30.58 35.86 17.24
N ASN A 46 -29.60 36.69 16.84
CA ASN A 46 -28.34 36.17 16.29
C ASN A 46 -27.71 35.27 17.34
N PRO A 47 -27.61 33.96 17.12
CA PRO A 47 -26.71 33.15 17.91
C PRO A 47 -25.31 33.49 17.46
N THR A 48 -24.53 34.11 18.34
CA THR A 48 -23.06 34.11 18.22
C THR A 48 -22.62 32.67 18.38
N THR A 49 -22.72 31.89 17.32
CA THR A 49 -22.19 30.54 17.31
C THR A 49 -20.67 30.66 17.25
N ASN A 50 -20.00 30.48 18.38
CA ASN A 50 -18.61 30.08 18.35
C ASN A 50 -18.50 28.92 17.34
N PRO A 51 -17.56 28.99 16.39
CA PRO A 51 -17.39 27.90 15.45
C PRO A 51 -17.14 26.61 16.22
N THR A 52 -18.09 25.67 16.13
CA THR A 52 -17.94 24.38 16.79
C THR A 52 -16.76 23.64 16.17
N THR A 53 -15.68 23.56 16.92
CA THR A 53 -14.49 22.83 16.50
C THR A 53 -14.42 21.51 17.23
N HIS A 54 -13.94 20.48 16.56
CA HIS A 54 -13.82 19.15 17.15
C HIS A 54 -12.36 18.68 17.09
N PRO A 55 -11.79 18.19 18.20
CA PRO A 55 -10.52 17.51 18.16
C PRO A 55 -10.69 16.20 17.40
N ILE A 56 -9.78 15.91 16.49
CA ILE A 56 -9.73 14.64 15.79
C ILE A 56 -8.38 13.95 15.98
N ARG A 57 -8.42 12.64 15.87
CA ARG A 57 -7.26 11.77 15.77
C ARG A 57 -7.49 10.80 14.63
N GLY A 58 -6.45 10.48 13.87
CA GLY A 58 -6.59 9.56 12.75
C GLY A 58 -5.28 9.23 12.08
N GLU A 59 -5.37 8.33 11.12
CA GLU A 59 -4.30 7.89 10.24
C GLU A 59 -4.47 8.53 8.86
N ILE A 60 -3.38 9.03 8.31
CA ILE A 60 -3.32 9.57 6.94
C ILE A 60 -3.28 8.39 5.98
N VAL A 61 -4.32 8.23 5.17
CA VAL A 61 -4.44 7.14 4.19
C VAL A 61 -4.31 7.60 2.74
N GLY A 62 -4.14 8.91 2.52
CA GLY A 62 -3.87 9.48 1.20
C GLY A 62 -3.55 10.97 1.25
N LEU A 63 -2.87 11.45 0.21
CA LEU A 63 -2.49 12.85 0.04
C LEU A 63 -2.84 13.34 -1.36
N ASP A 64 -3.51 14.50 -1.43
CA ASP A 64 -3.73 15.26 -2.67
C ASP A 64 -2.98 16.59 -2.57
N LEU A 65 -1.72 16.58 -3.04
CA LEU A 65 -0.84 17.74 -2.96
C LEU A 65 -1.38 18.96 -3.73
N PRO A 66 -1.90 18.83 -4.96
CA PRO A 66 -2.45 19.94 -5.71
C PRO A 66 -3.64 20.61 -5.02
N ARG A 67 -4.52 19.83 -4.39
CA ARG A 67 -5.71 20.35 -3.70
C ARG A 67 -5.46 20.75 -2.24
N GLN A 68 -4.27 20.49 -1.71
CA GLN A 68 -3.95 20.64 -0.29
C GLN A 68 -4.94 19.90 0.61
N VAL A 69 -5.19 18.62 0.29
CA VAL A 69 -6.16 17.76 0.95
C VAL A 69 -5.46 16.50 1.47
N LEU A 70 -5.84 16.09 2.68
CA LEU A 70 -5.49 14.80 3.25
C LEU A 70 -6.73 13.91 3.27
N LEU A 71 -6.58 12.67 2.86
CA LEU A 71 -7.54 11.60 3.14
C LEU A 71 -7.15 10.97 4.49
N ILE A 72 -8.02 11.06 5.49
CA ILE A 72 -7.75 10.60 6.84
C ILE A 72 -8.82 9.60 7.27
N HIS A 73 -8.36 8.45 7.78
CA HIS A 73 -9.21 7.55 8.56
C HIS A 73 -9.20 8.04 10.01
N HIS A 74 -10.24 8.78 10.40
CA HIS A 74 -10.33 9.32 11.75
C HIS A 74 -11.06 8.38 12.71
N GLU A 75 -10.67 8.44 13.98
CA GLU A 75 -11.39 7.80 15.07
C GLU A 75 -12.79 8.43 15.25
N GLU A 76 -13.65 7.78 16.02
CA GLU A 76 -14.95 8.33 16.37
C GLU A 76 -14.79 9.72 17.00
N ILE A 77 -15.60 10.68 16.53
CA ILE A 77 -15.75 12.01 17.15
C ILE A 77 -17.03 11.95 18.00
N PRO A 78 -16.89 11.81 19.32
CA PRO A 78 -18.03 11.53 20.20
C PRO A 78 -19.16 12.55 20.05
N GLY A 79 -20.37 12.06 19.81
CA GLY A 79 -21.56 12.89 19.66
C GLY A 79 -21.64 13.69 18.35
N TYR A 80 -20.70 13.48 17.42
CA TYR A 80 -20.67 14.20 16.15
C TYR A 80 -20.64 13.27 14.93
N MET A 81 -19.65 12.39 14.79
CA MET A 81 -19.60 11.42 13.68
C MET A 81 -18.84 10.14 14.06
N PRO A 82 -19.22 8.98 13.46
CA PRO A 82 -18.51 7.72 13.68
C PRO A 82 -17.11 7.73 13.05
N SER A 83 -16.29 6.75 13.41
CA SER A 83 -15.02 6.50 12.74
C SER A 83 -15.24 6.22 11.25
N MET A 84 -14.55 6.97 10.39
CA MET A 84 -14.66 6.84 8.92
C MET A 84 -13.46 7.47 8.22
N THR A 85 -13.38 7.23 6.91
CA THR A 85 -12.38 7.86 6.06
C THR A 85 -13.00 8.97 5.25
N MET A 86 -12.44 10.18 5.31
CA MET A 86 -12.92 11.33 4.56
C MET A 86 -11.80 12.31 4.22
N GLU A 87 -12.10 13.23 3.29
CA GLU A 87 -11.19 14.29 2.87
C GLU A 87 -11.22 15.48 3.85
N PHE A 88 -10.03 16.01 4.12
CA PHE A 88 -9.85 17.20 4.93
C PHE A 88 -8.95 18.20 4.21
N SER A 89 -9.33 19.46 4.17
CA SER A 89 -8.44 20.52 3.68
C SER A 89 -7.45 20.92 4.76
N VAL A 90 -6.21 21.19 4.35
CA VAL A 90 -5.13 21.54 5.26
C VAL A 90 -4.43 22.81 4.79
N ALA A 91 -4.42 23.83 5.62
CA ALA A 91 -3.71 25.07 5.36
C ALA A 91 -2.54 25.21 6.34
N GLY A 92 -1.36 25.54 5.81
CA GLY A 92 -0.17 25.75 6.66
C GLY A 92 0.57 24.48 7.08
N LEU A 93 0.19 23.31 6.56
CA LEU A 93 0.96 22.08 6.68
C LEU A 93 1.73 21.85 5.37
N ASP A 94 3.04 21.67 5.48
CA ASP A 94 3.84 21.25 4.34
C ASP A 94 3.59 19.76 4.06
N LEU A 95 2.73 19.49 3.08
CA LEU A 95 2.36 18.12 2.71
C LEU A 95 3.54 17.31 2.17
N ALA A 96 4.63 17.93 1.74
CA ALA A 96 5.85 17.22 1.34
C ALA A 96 6.53 16.53 2.53
N THR A 97 6.24 16.95 3.75
CA THR A 97 6.77 16.35 4.99
C THR A 97 5.86 15.24 5.55
N VAL A 98 4.67 15.08 4.99
CA VAL A 98 3.63 14.15 5.45
C VAL A 98 3.64 12.88 4.60
N ARG A 99 3.32 11.75 5.19
CA ARG A 99 3.29 10.45 4.52
C ARG A 99 2.04 9.67 4.92
N GLU A 100 1.56 8.85 4.01
CA GLU A 100 0.54 7.86 4.31
C GLU A 100 1.01 6.90 5.42
N GLY A 101 0.09 6.46 6.26
CA GLY A 101 0.36 5.64 7.44
C GLY A 101 0.76 6.44 8.68
N GLN A 102 1.01 7.74 8.57
CA GLN A 102 1.26 8.57 9.74
C GLN A 102 -0.03 8.88 10.50
N HIS A 103 0.08 8.90 11.82
CA HIS A 103 -1.02 9.31 12.70
C HIS A 103 -0.87 10.80 13.04
N LEU A 104 -2.02 11.46 13.17
CA LEU A 104 -2.06 12.85 13.58
C LEU A 104 -3.17 13.11 14.61
N THR A 105 -3.01 14.21 15.34
CA THR A 105 -4.10 14.93 15.98
C THR A 105 -4.24 16.29 15.33
N ALA A 106 -5.48 16.77 15.21
CA ALA A 106 -5.77 18.10 14.67
C ALA A 106 -7.08 18.62 15.26
N THR A 107 -7.40 19.85 14.95
CA THR A 107 -8.70 20.46 15.23
C THR A 107 -9.46 20.62 13.93
N MET A 108 -10.61 19.96 13.82
CA MET A 108 -11.52 20.06 12.69
C MET A 108 -12.44 21.26 12.88
N GLY A 109 -12.55 22.11 11.85
CA GLY A 109 -13.46 23.24 11.82
C GLY A 109 -14.79 22.90 11.12
N ALA A 110 -15.70 23.87 11.02
CA ALA A 110 -16.91 23.73 10.23
C ALA A 110 -16.58 23.54 8.73
N PRO A 111 -17.34 22.75 7.97
CA PRO A 111 -17.05 22.49 6.56
C PRO A 111 -17.16 23.76 5.72
N VAL A 112 -16.21 23.89 4.79
CA VAL A 112 -16.19 24.93 3.75
C VAL A 112 -16.26 24.21 2.41
N ASP A 113 -17.24 24.53 1.59
CA ASP A 113 -17.50 23.86 0.30
C ASP A 113 -17.58 22.32 0.39
N GLY A 114 -18.10 21.83 1.52
CA GLY A 114 -18.27 20.40 1.78
C GLY A 114 -17.02 19.68 2.31
N ILE A 115 -15.90 20.36 2.46
CA ILE A 115 -14.65 19.80 2.99
C ILE A 115 -14.37 20.43 4.36
N PHE A 116 -14.02 19.58 5.34
CA PHE A 116 -13.69 20.05 6.68
C PHE A 116 -12.24 20.55 6.75
N PRO A 117 -12.00 21.80 7.19
CA PRO A 117 -10.65 22.29 7.38
C PRO A 117 -10.03 21.73 8.67
N LEU A 118 -8.76 21.39 8.61
CA LEU A 118 -7.97 21.05 9.79
C LEU A 118 -6.99 22.15 10.14
N THR A 119 -6.83 22.36 11.44
CA THR A 119 -5.87 23.27 12.06
C THR A 119 -5.19 22.60 13.24
N ALA A 120 -4.19 23.25 13.82
CA ALA A 120 -3.47 22.78 15.01
C ALA A 120 -2.93 21.34 14.87
N PHE A 121 -2.29 21.07 13.75
CA PHE A 121 -1.75 19.75 13.44
C PHE A 121 -0.63 19.35 14.39
N LYS A 122 -0.67 18.11 14.82
CA LYS A 122 0.43 17.43 15.48
C LYS A 122 0.56 16.03 14.90
N LEU A 123 1.62 15.78 14.15
CA LEU A 123 1.98 14.44 13.73
C LEU A 123 2.40 13.63 14.96
N LEU A 124 1.88 12.43 15.07
CA LEU A 124 2.18 11.53 16.17
C LEU A 124 3.28 10.58 15.71
N ASN A 125 4.43 10.65 16.36
CA ASN A 125 5.46 9.65 16.20
C ASN A 125 5.10 8.45 17.07
N SER A 126 4.50 7.43 16.46
CA SER A 126 4.23 6.18 17.16
C SER A 126 5.55 5.48 17.56
N PRO A 127 5.54 4.55 18.52
CA PRO A 127 6.71 3.71 18.79
C PRO A 127 7.21 2.98 17.55
N ALA A 128 6.30 2.61 16.63
CA ALA A 128 6.66 2.02 15.34
C ALA A 128 7.45 2.99 14.47
N ASP A 129 6.99 4.25 14.34
CA ASP A 129 7.68 5.29 13.56
C ASP A 129 9.07 5.58 14.12
N GLN A 130 9.19 5.64 15.45
CA GLN A 130 10.47 5.84 16.11
C GLN A 130 11.45 4.67 15.84
N ALA A 131 10.95 3.44 15.91
CA ALA A 131 11.76 2.23 15.65
C ALA A 131 12.22 2.19 14.19
N VAL A 132 11.32 2.47 13.22
CA VAL A 132 11.66 2.50 11.80
C VAL A 132 12.65 3.63 11.50
N ALA A 133 12.45 4.81 12.05
CA ALA A 133 13.36 5.95 11.86
C ALA A 133 14.76 5.66 12.40
N ALA A 134 14.87 5.12 13.61
CA ALA A 134 16.15 4.75 14.21
C ALA A 134 16.89 3.68 13.39
N ALA A 135 16.16 2.63 12.96
CA ALA A 135 16.74 1.57 12.13
C ALA A 135 17.16 2.10 10.75
N THR A 136 16.42 3.04 10.17
CA THR A 136 16.78 3.70 8.90
C THR A 136 18.11 4.43 9.01
N LEU A 137 18.33 5.16 10.09
CA LEU A 137 19.59 5.88 10.33
C LEU A 137 20.76 4.88 10.51
N ALA A 138 20.56 3.82 11.26
CA ALA A 138 21.57 2.78 11.46
C ALA A 138 21.93 2.08 10.14
N LEU A 139 20.93 1.68 9.36
CA LEU A 139 21.11 1.07 8.04
C LEU A 139 21.88 1.97 7.07
N ARG A 140 21.55 3.28 7.06
CA ARG A 140 22.27 4.25 6.25
C ARG A 140 23.72 4.38 6.65
N GLN A 141 24.01 4.44 7.95
CA GLN A 141 25.38 4.50 8.47
C GLN A 141 26.16 3.23 8.09
N GLU A 142 25.55 2.08 8.20
CA GLU A 142 26.15 0.81 7.79
C GLU A 142 26.43 0.78 6.28
N THR A 143 25.46 1.16 5.45
CA THR A 143 25.61 1.24 3.99
C THR A 143 26.76 2.17 3.60
N PHE A 144 26.84 3.33 4.26
CA PHE A 144 27.92 4.30 4.03
C PHE A 144 29.28 3.71 4.43
N THR A 145 29.36 3.02 5.55
CA THR A 145 30.60 2.39 6.05
C THR A 145 31.09 1.28 5.11
N ARG A 146 30.18 0.54 4.48
CA ARG A 146 30.51 -0.46 3.45
C ARG A 146 31.07 0.17 2.15
N GLY A 147 30.85 1.44 1.93
CA GLY A 147 31.43 2.20 0.83
C GLY A 147 30.69 2.03 -0.52
N LYS A 148 31.44 2.12 -1.63
CA LYS A 148 30.88 2.18 -2.99
C LYS A 148 30.20 0.88 -3.44
N ASN A 149 30.56 -0.25 -2.85
CA ASN A 149 29.96 -1.54 -3.17
C ASN A 149 29.42 -2.20 -1.90
N PRO A 150 28.24 -1.75 -1.41
CA PRO A 150 27.66 -2.28 -0.18
C PRO A 150 27.03 -3.66 -0.33
N TYR A 151 27.02 -4.23 -1.53
CA TYR A 151 26.42 -5.53 -1.85
C TYR A 151 26.93 -6.65 -0.95
N ARG A 152 25.98 -7.47 -0.46
CA ARG A 152 26.28 -8.61 0.42
C ARG A 152 26.26 -9.91 -0.37
N GLU A 153 27.25 -10.73 -0.09
CA GLU A 153 27.44 -12.02 -0.73
C GLU A 153 26.88 -13.18 0.13
N ILE A 154 26.83 -14.37 -0.48
CA ILE A 154 26.49 -15.61 0.23
C ILE A 154 27.49 -15.81 1.38
N GLY A 155 26.98 -16.16 2.56
CA GLY A 155 27.75 -16.31 3.80
C GLY A 155 27.79 -15.05 4.67
N GLU A 156 27.49 -13.88 4.14
CA GLU A 156 27.38 -12.66 4.94
C GLU A 156 26.02 -12.56 5.64
N ALA A 157 26.03 -11.89 6.79
CA ALA A 157 24.80 -11.62 7.52
C ALA A 157 23.94 -10.57 6.77
N VAL A 158 22.64 -10.72 6.81
CA VAL A 158 21.68 -9.71 6.34
C VAL A 158 21.83 -8.42 7.16
N PRO A 159 21.72 -7.21 6.56
CA PRO A 159 21.76 -5.97 7.33
C PRO A 159 20.62 -5.94 8.35
N SER A 160 20.85 -5.29 9.48
CA SER A 160 19.76 -5.00 10.40
C SER A 160 18.86 -3.91 9.81
N PHE A 161 17.56 -4.17 9.74
CA PHE A 161 16.57 -3.21 9.28
C PHE A 161 15.25 -3.37 10.04
N THR A 162 14.48 -2.30 10.08
CA THR A 162 13.10 -2.32 10.57
C THR A 162 12.23 -1.61 9.57
N LEU A 163 11.16 -2.26 9.12
CA LEU A 163 10.20 -1.74 8.14
C LEU A 163 8.78 -1.94 8.68
N TYR A 164 7.80 -1.33 8.04
CA TYR A 164 6.39 -1.59 8.34
C TYR A 164 5.92 -2.84 7.61
N ASN A 165 5.17 -3.69 8.29
CA ASN A 165 4.46 -4.78 7.63
C ASN A 165 3.11 -4.30 7.06
N GLN A 166 2.39 -5.19 6.41
CA GLN A 166 1.05 -4.93 5.84
C GLN A 166 -0.01 -4.49 6.87
N ASP A 167 0.25 -4.65 8.16
CA ASP A 167 -0.63 -4.20 9.25
C ASP A 167 -0.15 -2.87 9.87
N GLY A 168 0.85 -2.20 9.28
CA GLY A 168 1.43 -0.96 9.78
C GLY A 168 2.30 -1.13 11.04
N ARG A 169 2.64 -2.36 11.41
CA ARG A 169 3.50 -2.65 12.56
C ARG A 169 4.96 -2.60 12.15
N ALA A 170 5.80 -2.01 12.99
CA ALA A 170 7.25 -2.08 12.81
C ALA A 170 7.74 -3.51 13.03
N VAL A 171 8.42 -4.05 12.02
CA VAL A 171 9.02 -5.40 12.04
C VAL A 171 10.51 -5.26 11.81
N SER A 172 11.30 -5.61 12.82
CA SER A 172 12.76 -5.76 12.69
C SER A 172 13.08 -7.11 12.07
N PHE A 173 14.09 -7.15 11.19
CA PHE A 173 14.57 -8.43 10.65
C PHE A 173 15.05 -9.39 11.75
N ASP A 174 15.51 -8.87 12.88
CA ASP A 174 15.93 -9.69 14.02
C ASP A 174 14.79 -10.54 14.61
N THR A 175 13.53 -10.20 14.36
CA THR A 175 12.37 -11.04 14.78
C THR A 175 12.31 -12.39 14.06
N PHE A 176 13.01 -12.51 12.94
CA PHE A 176 13.12 -13.76 12.17
C PHE A 176 14.32 -14.61 12.54
N ARG A 177 15.16 -14.18 13.48
CA ARG A 177 16.31 -15.00 13.93
C ARG A 177 15.84 -16.31 14.54
N GLY A 178 16.59 -17.36 14.28
CA GLY A 178 16.19 -18.72 14.63
C GLY A 178 15.32 -19.42 13.58
N LYS A 179 14.86 -18.67 12.56
CA LYS A 179 14.02 -19.20 11.47
C LYS A 179 14.76 -19.08 10.14
N ARG A 180 14.40 -19.93 9.20
CA ARG A 180 14.81 -19.78 7.80
C ARG A 180 13.86 -18.80 7.12
N VAL A 181 14.41 -17.81 6.41
CA VAL A 181 13.64 -16.78 5.74
C VAL A 181 13.88 -16.85 4.24
N ILE A 182 12.81 -16.92 3.45
CA ILE A 182 12.91 -16.63 2.02
C ILE A 182 12.43 -15.21 1.80
N LEU A 183 13.34 -14.38 1.29
CA LEU A 183 13.14 -12.95 1.08
C LEU A 183 13.23 -12.63 -0.39
N ASN A 184 12.24 -11.87 -0.91
CA ASN A 184 12.27 -11.34 -2.26
C ASN A 184 11.87 -9.84 -2.28
N PHE A 185 12.04 -9.23 -3.46
CA PHE A 185 11.74 -7.82 -3.71
C PHE A 185 10.69 -7.72 -4.80
N ILE A 186 9.66 -6.88 -4.56
CA ILE A 186 8.53 -6.71 -5.48
C ILE A 186 8.07 -5.25 -5.50
N PHE A 187 7.13 -4.93 -6.38
CA PHE A 187 6.15 -3.85 -6.22
C PHE A 187 4.80 -4.33 -6.76
N THR A 188 3.70 -3.88 -6.11
CA THR A 188 2.37 -4.50 -6.31
C THR A 188 1.77 -4.22 -7.67
N ARG A 189 2.08 -3.07 -8.27
CA ARG A 189 1.57 -2.63 -9.58
C ARG A 189 2.49 -2.99 -10.76
N CYS A 190 3.39 -3.97 -10.60
CA CYS A 190 4.21 -4.47 -11.69
C CYS A 190 3.35 -5.04 -12.81
N PRO A 191 3.40 -4.47 -14.05
CA PRO A 191 2.55 -4.92 -15.14
C PRO A 191 3.11 -6.15 -15.87
N VAL A 192 4.34 -6.56 -15.55
CA VAL A 192 5.04 -7.64 -16.22
C VAL A 192 4.74 -8.97 -15.55
N ALA A 193 3.83 -9.76 -16.11
CA ALA A 193 3.35 -11.01 -15.54
C ALA A 193 4.47 -12.01 -15.16
N THR A 194 5.58 -12.01 -15.90
CA THR A 194 6.73 -12.90 -15.67
C THR A 194 7.72 -12.39 -14.62
N MET A 195 7.49 -11.25 -14.02
CA MET A 195 8.35 -10.63 -13.00
C MET A 195 7.72 -10.71 -11.59
N CYS A 196 7.35 -9.58 -10.98
CA CYS A 196 6.80 -9.57 -9.61
C CYS A 196 5.58 -10.48 -9.43
N PRO A 197 4.59 -10.52 -10.36
CA PRO A 197 3.47 -11.45 -10.22
C PRO A 197 3.91 -12.93 -10.20
N ALA A 198 4.84 -13.31 -11.09
CA ALA A 198 5.39 -14.67 -11.10
C ALA A 198 6.20 -14.98 -9.82
N SER A 199 6.99 -14.02 -9.35
CA SER A 199 7.75 -14.17 -8.10
C SER A 199 6.82 -14.36 -6.90
N THR A 200 5.74 -13.55 -6.80
CA THR A 200 4.73 -13.71 -5.75
C THR A 200 4.03 -15.08 -5.82
N ALA A 201 3.66 -15.55 -7.03
CA ALA A 201 3.05 -16.87 -7.19
C ALA A 201 3.97 -18.01 -6.70
N LYS A 202 5.28 -17.88 -6.94
CA LYS A 202 6.28 -18.84 -6.44
C LYS A 202 6.43 -18.79 -4.92
N MET A 203 6.40 -17.60 -4.32
CA MET A 203 6.37 -17.45 -2.86
C MET A 203 5.12 -18.11 -2.26
N MET A 204 3.96 -17.98 -2.90
CA MET A 204 2.74 -18.70 -2.49
C MET A 204 2.91 -20.21 -2.58
N SER A 205 3.56 -20.71 -3.63
CA SER A 205 3.89 -22.15 -3.77
C SER A 205 4.82 -22.63 -2.66
N LEU A 206 5.81 -21.81 -2.27
CA LEU A 206 6.68 -22.09 -1.12
C LEU A 206 5.88 -22.15 0.18
N GLN A 207 4.94 -21.21 0.39
CA GLN A 207 4.07 -21.21 1.56
C GLN A 207 3.25 -22.51 1.66
N ALA A 208 2.62 -22.90 0.56
CA ALA A 208 1.83 -24.13 0.51
C ALA A 208 2.69 -25.39 0.77
N ALA A 209 3.88 -25.45 0.15
CA ALA A 209 4.80 -26.57 0.33
C ALA A 209 5.37 -26.63 1.76
N ALA A 210 5.71 -25.49 2.37
CA ALA A 210 6.17 -25.43 3.76
C ALA A 210 5.08 -25.92 4.72
N LYS A 211 3.83 -25.49 4.52
CA LYS A 211 2.68 -25.96 5.30
C LYS A 211 2.48 -27.47 5.17
N THR A 212 2.55 -28.01 3.95
CA THR A 212 2.43 -29.47 3.70
C THR A 212 3.56 -30.27 4.37
N ARG A 213 4.76 -29.71 4.42
CA ARG A 213 5.94 -30.32 5.04
C ARG A 213 6.00 -30.12 6.56
N GLY A 214 5.07 -29.37 7.15
CA GLY A 214 5.03 -29.08 8.59
C GLY A 214 6.22 -28.23 9.08
N LEU A 215 6.76 -27.35 8.23
CA LEU A 215 7.89 -26.50 8.59
C LEU A 215 7.42 -25.34 9.49
N ALA A 216 7.80 -25.39 10.78
CA ALA A 216 7.45 -24.36 11.76
C ALA A 216 8.43 -23.19 11.75
N ASP A 217 9.71 -23.45 11.46
CA ASP A 217 10.80 -22.45 11.50
C ASP A 217 11.06 -21.85 10.11
N PHE A 218 9.98 -21.42 9.46
CA PHE A 218 10.01 -20.92 8.09
C PHE A 218 9.16 -19.64 7.97
N GLU A 219 9.76 -18.61 7.37
CA GLU A 219 9.08 -17.33 7.13
C GLU A 219 9.31 -16.88 5.68
N LEU A 220 8.32 -16.24 5.12
CA LEU A 220 8.38 -15.58 3.83
C LEU A 220 8.33 -14.07 4.02
N VAL A 221 9.17 -13.35 3.30
CA VAL A 221 9.23 -11.89 3.36
C VAL A 221 9.30 -11.33 1.95
N SER A 222 8.34 -10.51 1.57
CA SER A 222 8.39 -9.70 0.35
C SER A 222 8.56 -8.24 0.72
N ILE A 223 9.66 -7.62 0.26
CA ILE A 223 9.91 -6.19 0.47
C ILE A 223 9.48 -5.44 -0.77
N SER A 224 8.55 -4.49 -0.63
CA SER A 224 8.23 -3.57 -1.70
C SER A 224 9.22 -2.42 -1.74
N PHE A 225 9.66 -2.07 -2.95
CA PHE A 225 10.51 -0.90 -3.18
C PHE A 225 9.75 0.31 -3.76
N ASP A 226 8.45 0.22 -3.93
CA ASP A 226 7.57 1.32 -4.38
C ASP A 226 6.87 1.98 -3.17
N SER A 227 7.65 2.58 -2.29
CA SER A 227 7.14 3.16 -1.03
C SER A 227 6.09 4.25 -1.22
N ALA A 228 6.09 4.92 -2.36
CA ALA A 228 5.10 5.95 -2.65
C ALA A 228 3.70 5.39 -2.91
N TYR A 229 3.61 4.15 -3.38
CA TYR A 229 2.33 3.50 -3.67
C TYR A 229 2.02 2.34 -2.73
N ASP A 230 3.00 1.48 -2.45
CA ASP A 230 2.84 0.25 -1.67
C ASP A 230 2.86 0.55 -0.16
N THR A 231 1.85 1.28 0.31
CA THR A 231 1.62 1.52 1.73
C THR A 231 1.15 0.25 2.45
N PRO A 232 1.22 0.16 3.79
CA PRO A 232 0.71 -0.99 4.52
C PRO A 232 -0.71 -1.43 4.14
N PRO A 233 -1.72 -0.53 4.02
CA PRO A 233 -3.06 -0.92 3.54
C PRO A 233 -3.07 -1.51 2.13
N VAL A 234 -2.25 -0.97 1.21
CA VAL A 234 -2.12 -1.50 -0.16
C VAL A 234 -1.54 -2.90 -0.15
N LEU A 235 -0.47 -3.13 0.63
CA LEU A 235 0.14 -4.45 0.79
C LEU A 235 -0.82 -5.45 1.43
N LYS A 236 -1.61 -5.03 2.41
CA LYS A 236 -2.66 -5.86 3.04
C LYS A 236 -3.72 -6.28 2.01
N LYS A 237 -4.20 -5.34 1.22
CA LYS A 237 -5.14 -5.59 0.14
C LYS A 237 -4.55 -6.53 -0.91
N TYR A 238 -3.30 -6.29 -1.32
CA TYR A 238 -2.57 -7.14 -2.28
C TYR A 238 -2.49 -8.60 -1.82
N ALA A 239 -2.18 -8.84 -0.54
CA ALA A 239 -2.15 -10.17 0.05
C ALA A 239 -3.55 -10.82 0.08
N ALA A 240 -4.56 -10.07 0.54
CA ALA A 240 -5.93 -10.54 0.65
C ALA A 240 -6.54 -10.94 -0.70
N GLU A 241 -6.36 -10.12 -1.75
CA GLU A 241 -6.87 -10.39 -3.10
C GLU A 241 -6.25 -11.65 -3.73
N ARG A 242 -5.08 -12.07 -3.25
CA ARG A 242 -4.38 -13.29 -3.70
C ARG A 242 -4.61 -14.49 -2.78
N GLY A 243 -5.38 -14.33 -1.72
CA GLY A 243 -5.62 -15.39 -0.74
C GLY A 243 -4.35 -15.81 0.02
N ILE A 244 -3.39 -14.89 0.20
CA ILE A 244 -2.13 -15.16 0.90
C ILE A 244 -2.38 -15.13 2.41
N ASP A 245 -1.99 -16.20 3.09
CA ASP A 245 -1.98 -16.26 4.56
C ASP A 245 -0.76 -15.49 5.10
N THR A 246 -1.02 -14.37 5.77
CA THR A 246 0.04 -13.49 6.29
C THR A 246 0.59 -13.92 7.66
N THR A 247 0.23 -15.08 8.17
CA THR A 247 0.75 -15.59 9.45
C THR A 247 2.26 -15.83 9.40
N HIS A 248 2.75 -16.41 8.30
CA HIS A 248 4.17 -16.68 8.03
C HIS A 248 4.63 -16.08 6.70
N PHE A 249 3.95 -15.06 6.24
CA PHE A 249 4.31 -14.33 5.04
C PHE A 249 4.08 -12.83 5.26
N SER A 250 5.15 -12.10 5.47
CA SER A 250 5.14 -10.66 5.68
C SER A 250 5.41 -9.90 4.39
N PHE A 251 4.61 -8.85 4.15
CA PHE A 251 4.88 -7.85 3.13
C PHE A 251 5.38 -6.59 3.82
N LEU A 252 6.58 -6.15 3.47
CA LEU A 252 7.25 -5.03 4.13
C LEU A 252 7.39 -3.83 3.21
N THR A 253 7.25 -2.65 3.77
CA THR A 253 7.49 -1.36 3.13
C THR A 253 8.06 -0.36 4.15
N GLY A 254 8.54 0.79 3.71
CA GLY A 254 9.10 1.76 4.64
C GLY A 254 9.57 3.04 3.95
N PRO A 255 10.31 3.89 4.66
CA PRO A 255 10.87 5.11 4.09
C PRO A 255 11.73 4.83 2.85
N GLU A 256 11.58 5.63 1.81
CA GLU A 256 12.30 5.47 0.53
C GLU A 256 13.82 5.35 0.72
N ASN A 257 14.39 6.15 1.61
CA ASN A 257 15.83 6.12 1.92
C ASN A 257 16.26 4.79 2.57
N ALA A 258 15.41 4.20 3.45
CA ALA A 258 15.68 2.88 4.03
C ALA A 258 15.63 1.79 2.95
N LEU A 259 14.61 1.82 2.10
CA LEU A 259 14.47 0.86 1.00
C LEU A 259 15.62 0.97 0.02
N ARG A 260 16.02 2.17 -0.37
CA ARG A 260 17.17 2.39 -1.27
C ARG A 260 18.47 1.84 -0.69
N ASP A 261 18.76 2.11 0.59
CA ASP A 261 19.96 1.61 1.24
C ASP A 261 19.91 0.07 1.38
N LEU A 262 18.75 -0.50 1.65
CA LEU A 262 18.53 -1.92 1.73
C LEU A 262 18.71 -2.61 0.36
N LEU A 263 18.10 -2.07 -0.68
CA LEU A 263 18.26 -2.56 -2.05
C LEU A 263 19.74 -2.57 -2.49
N ALA A 264 20.48 -1.49 -2.16
CA ALA A 264 21.90 -1.42 -2.45
C ALA A 264 22.68 -2.54 -1.74
N GLN A 265 22.38 -2.85 -0.47
CA GLN A 265 23.02 -3.93 0.26
C GLN A 265 22.64 -5.34 -0.24
N PHE A 266 21.48 -5.47 -0.89
CA PHE A 266 21.08 -6.72 -1.55
C PHE A 266 21.43 -6.76 -3.05
N GLY A 267 22.05 -5.71 -3.61
CA GLY A 267 22.40 -5.63 -5.02
C GLY A 267 21.18 -5.63 -5.94
N ILE A 268 20.07 -5.02 -5.48
CA ILE A 268 18.86 -4.87 -6.27
C ILE A 268 18.89 -3.50 -6.93
N ILE A 269 18.69 -3.48 -8.24
CA ILE A 269 18.49 -2.25 -8.99
C ILE A 269 16.99 -1.96 -9.02
N ALA A 270 16.60 -0.76 -8.61
CA ALA A 270 15.23 -0.25 -8.76
C ALA A 270 15.32 1.24 -9.10
N GLU A 271 15.13 1.57 -10.36
CA GLU A 271 15.20 2.94 -10.88
C GLU A 271 13.79 3.35 -11.35
N PRO A 272 13.27 4.48 -10.88
CA PRO A 272 12.02 5.03 -11.40
C PRO A 272 12.14 5.29 -12.91
N GLY A 273 11.17 4.79 -13.68
CA GLY A 273 10.99 5.14 -15.09
C GLY A 273 9.68 5.91 -15.28
N ASP A 274 9.40 6.37 -16.49
CA ASP A 274 8.24 7.22 -16.81
C ASP A 274 6.89 6.61 -16.38
N ASN A 275 6.76 5.27 -16.42
CA ASN A 275 5.55 4.55 -16.00
C ASN A 275 5.84 3.23 -15.28
N ILE A 276 7.09 2.78 -15.22
CA ILE A 276 7.48 1.47 -14.71
C ILE A 276 8.87 1.57 -14.09
N PHE A 277 9.09 0.88 -12.97
CA PHE A 277 10.44 0.71 -12.46
C PHE A 277 11.28 -0.17 -13.37
N LYS A 278 12.46 0.30 -13.74
CA LYS A 278 13.55 -0.55 -14.18
C LYS A 278 14.11 -1.26 -12.97
N HIS A 279 13.92 -2.56 -12.83
CA HIS A 279 14.34 -3.26 -11.64
C HIS A 279 14.91 -4.65 -11.95
N SER A 280 15.84 -5.08 -11.12
CA SER A 280 16.24 -6.50 -11.03
C SER A 280 15.35 -7.22 -10.00
N LEU A 281 15.34 -8.53 -10.07
CA LEU A 281 14.69 -9.39 -9.07
C LEU A 281 15.73 -10.31 -8.47
N ALA A 282 15.64 -10.52 -7.18
CA ALA A 282 16.37 -11.60 -6.51
C ALA A 282 15.47 -12.23 -5.44
N THR A 283 15.69 -13.53 -5.22
CA THR A 283 15.11 -14.26 -4.11
C THR A 283 16.25 -14.90 -3.33
N LEU A 284 16.26 -14.65 -2.02
CA LEU A 284 17.31 -15.10 -1.13
C LEU A 284 16.77 -16.09 -0.10
N LEU A 285 17.55 -17.11 0.23
CA LEU A 285 17.35 -17.91 1.42
C LEU A 285 18.33 -17.43 2.50
N ILE A 286 17.79 -17.14 3.66
CA ILE A 286 18.55 -16.70 4.83
C ILE A 286 18.41 -17.76 5.90
N GLY A 287 19.53 -18.16 6.48
CA GLY A 287 19.61 -19.17 7.54
C GLY A 287 19.12 -18.64 8.89
N ALA A 288 18.92 -19.54 9.82
CA ALA A 288 18.51 -19.22 11.19
C ALA A 288 19.50 -18.30 11.93
N ASP A 289 20.77 -18.31 11.51
CA ASP A 289 21.83 -17.42 12.00
C ASP A 289 21.80 -16.02 11.36
N GLY A 290 20.88 -15.77 10.41
CA GLY A 290 20.73 -14.52 9.69
C GLY A 290 21.70 -14.32 8.53
N LYS A 291 22.41 -15.38 8.08
CA LYS A 291 23.30 -15.30 6.92
C LYS A 291 22.62 -15.72 5.64
N ILE A 292 23.04 -15.13 4.54
CA ILE A 292 22.57 -15.48 3.19
C ILE A 292 23.14 -16.85 2.85
N LEU A 293 22.28 -17.87 2.70
CA LEU A 293 22.65 -19.23 2.35
C LEU A 293 22.61 -19.47 0.84
N HIS A 294 21.65 -18.84 0.18
CA HIS A 294 21.41 -19.03 -1.25
C HIS A 294 20.79 -17.77 -1.85
N ARG A 295 21.07 -17.53 -3.13
CA ARG A 295 20.51 -16.43 -3.90
C ARG A 295 20.23 -16.88 -5.32
N VAL A 296 19.09 -16.50 -5.85
CA VAL A 296 18.77 -16.61 -7.28
C VAL A 296 18.29 -15.26 -7.80
N ASP A 297 18.85 -14.87 -8.92
CA ASP A 297 18.47 -13.64 -9.62
C ASP A 297 17.38 -13.93 -10.64
N GLY A 298 16.53 -12.94 -10.89
CA GLY A 298 15.40 -13.06 -11.82
C GLY A 298 14.20 -13.80 -11.22
N SER A 299 13.31 -14.26 -12.12
CA SER A 299 12.06 -14.92 -11.74
C SER A 299 11.93 -16.37 -12.23
N THR A 300 13.00 -16.97 -12.77
CA THR A 300 12.95 -18.31 -13.38
C THR A 300 13.26 -19.46 -12.41
N TRP A 301 13.48 -19.17 -11.12
CA TRP A 301 13.79 -20.16 -10.10
C TRP A 301 12.61 -21.11 -9.80
N ILE A 302 12.93 -22.29 -9.27
CA ILE A 302 11.95 -23.30 -8.90
C ILE A 302 11.78 -23.33 -7.38
N PRO A 303 10.53 -23.26 -6.85
CA PRO A 303 10.29 -23.26 -5.41
C PRO A 303 10.95 -24.41 -4.65
N ASP A 304 10.91 -25.64 -5.21
CA ASP A 304 11.48 -26.83 -4.57
C ASP A 304 13.01 -26.76 -4.40
N ASP A 305 13.71 -25.96 -5.19
CA ASP A 305 15.15 -25.82 -5.06
C ASP A 305 15.56 -25.19 -3.71
N PHE A 306 14.71 -24.34 -3.14
CA PHE A 306 14.95 -23.75 -1.83
C PHE A 306 14.90 -24.80 -0.71
N PHE A 307 14.08 -25.84 -0.84
CA PHE A 307 13.97 -26.88 0.18
C PHE A 307 15.17 -27.84 0.25
N LYS A 308 16.10 -27.76 -0.68
CA LYS A 308 17.37 -28.52 -0.61
C LYS A 308 18.28 -28.03 0.52
N PHE A 309 17.99 -26.88 1.08
CA PHE A 309 18.74 -26.25 2.18
C PHE A 309 18.08 -26.41 3.55
N PHE A 310 16.98 -27.16 3.64
CA PHE A 310 16.21 -27.39 4.86
C PHE A 310 16.55 -28.70 5.56
#